data_0a213609d7873c0449552a92fe6f464a
#
_entry.id   0a213609d7873c0449552a92fe6f464a
#
_cell.length_a   1.000
_cell.length_b   1.000
_cell.length_c   1.000
_cell.angle_alpha   90.00
_cell.angle_beta   90.00
_cell.angle_gamma   90.00
#
_symmetry.space_group_name_H-M   'P 1'
#
loop_
_entity.id
_entity.type
_entity.pdbx_description
1 polymer ?
#
loop_
_entity_poly.entity_id
_entity_poly.type
_entity_poly.pdbx_seq_one_letter_code
_entity_poly.pdbx_strand_id
1 'polypeptide(L)'
;LRVATTSLAGCFGCHMAILDIDERLLDLLQLVEFDRSPITDIKHCGPCDIGIIEGGLCNAENVHVLREFRANCKILIAIGACAINGGLPAQRNHLSLSTILEEVYHAQHGLVDGFIPNDPELPLPLDKVHPIHEVVKVDYFIPGCPPSGDAIWKVLTDLISGREPELGHGLIHYD
;
A
#
# COMPACT_ATOMS: atom_id res chain seq x y z
N LEU A 1 12.89 -16.97 -2.45
CA LEU A 1 12.55 -15.66 -3.01
C LEU A 1 12.49 -14.62 -1.90
N ARG A 2 12.95 -13.39 -2.18
CA ARG A 2 12.85 -12.26 -1.23
C ARG A 2 11.63 -11.41 -1.53
N VAL A 3 10.83 -11.17 -0.50
CA VAL A 3 9.58 -10.39 -0.58
C VAL A 3 9.68 -9.18 0.34
N ALA A 4 9.40 -8.00 -0.19
CA ALA A 4 9.27 -6.78 0.60
C ALA A 4 7.83 -6.26 0.54
N THR A 5 7.34 -5.72 1.65
CA THR A 5 5.99 -5.13 1.70
C THR A 5 6.04 -3.75 2.35
N THR A 6 5.13 -2.87 1.99
CA THR A 6 4.97 -1.57 2.65
C THR A 6 3.53 -1.08 2.58
N SER A 7 3.15 -0.30 3.59
CA SER A 7 1.88 0.41 3.63
C SER A 7 2.14 1.91 3.42
N LEU A 8 1.38 2.51 2.51
CA LEU A 8 1.36 3.95 2.25
C LEU A 8 0.09 4.56 2.86
N ALA A 9 -0.61 5.45 2.15
CA ALA A 9 -1.86 6.04 2.65
C ALA A 9 -3.01 5.04 2.55
N GLY A 10 -3.38 4.43 3.66
CA GLY A 10 -4.45 3.44 3.76
C GLY A 10 -4.79 3.10 5.21
N CYS A 11 -5.57 2.04 5.40
CA CYS A 11 -6.02 1.58 6.70
C CYS A 11 -5.22 0.39 7.26
N PHE A 12 -4.20 -0.07 6.54
CA PHE A 12 -3.43 -1.28 6.84
C PHE A 12 -4.21 -2.62 6.70
N GLY A 13 -5.43 -2.58 6.19
CA GLY A 13 -6.31 -3.75 6.06
C GLY A 13 -5.75 -4.82 5.11
N CYS A 14 -5.02 -4.43 4.06
CA CYS A 14 -4.44 -5.39 3.13
C CYS A 14 -3.29 -6.19 3.78
N HIS A 15 -2.48 -5.59 4.66
CA HIS A 15 -1.49 -6.34 5.45
C HIS A 15 -2.17 -7.27 6.46
N MET A 16 -3.27 -6.86 7.08
CA MET A 16 -4.06 -7.76 7.92
C MET A 16 -4.60 -8.95 7.11
N ALA A 17 -5.07 -8.71 5.87
CA ALA A 17 -5.52 -9.78 4.99
C ALA A 17 -4.38 -10.74 4.56
N ILE A 18 -3.12 -10.27 4.54
CA ILE A 18 -1.97 -11.18 4.36
C ILE A 18 -1.85 -12.12 5.58
N LEU A 19 -2.11 -11.63 6.79
CA LEU A 19 -2.10 -12.48 7.99
C LEU A 19 -3.31 -13.42 8.04
N ASP A 20 -4.44 -13.07 7.43
CA ASP A 20 -5.64 -13.90 7.31
C ASP A 20 -5.45 -15.11 6.34
N ILE A 21 -4.26 -15.28 5.76
CA ILE A 21 -3.87 -16.54 5.10
C ILE A 21 -3.78 -17.68 6.13
N ASP A 22 -3.74 -17.34 7.43
CA ASP A 22 -3.72 -18.24 8.58
C ASP A 22 -2.52 -19.22 8.57
N GLU A 23 -2.76 -20.49 8.81
CA GLU A 23 -1.72 -21.51 8.93
C GLU A 23 -0.87 -21.65 7.65
N ARG A 24 -1.43 -21.32 6.48
CA ARG A 24 -0.70 -21.31 5.19
C ARG A 24 0.44 -20.28 5.16
N LEU A 25 0.41 -19.28 6.07
CA LEU A 25 1.52 -18.35 6.22
C LEU A 25 2.82 -19.06 6.60
N LEU A 26 2.73 -20.12 7.40
CA LEU A 26 3.90 -20.94 7.77
C LEU A 26 4.52 -21.64 6.56
N ASP A 27 3.68 -22.10 5.63
CA ASP A 27 4.16 -22.70 4.38
C ASP A 27 4.81 -21.64 3.49
N LEU A 28 4.23 -20.44 3.43
CA LEU A 28 4.81 -19.32 2.68
C LEU A 28 6.19 -18.93 3.21
N LEU A 29 6.37 -18.88 4.53
CA LEU A 29 7.65 -18.57 5.19
C LEU A 29 8.76 -19.58 4.91
N GLN A 30 8.43 -20.79 4.47
CA GLN A 30 9.42 -21.76 4.00
C GLN A 30 9.88 -21.49 2.56
N LEU A 31 9.10 -20.78 1.78
CA LEU A 31 9.33 -20.49 0.37
C LEU A 31 9.92 -19.11 0.12
N VAL A 32 9.66 -18.15 1.02
CA VAL A 32 10.08 -16.76 0.88
C VAL A 32 10.79 -16.26 2.14
N GLU A 33 11.71 -15.34 1.93
CA GLU A 33 12.36 -14.55 2.97
C GLU A 33 11.77 -13.13 2.93
N PHE A 34 11.20 -12.68 4.03
CA PHE A 34 10.72 -11.31 4.14
C PHE A 34 11.89 -10.35 4.38
N ASP A 35 12.03 -9.35 3.52
CA ASP A 35 12.90 -8.19 3.68
C ASP A 35 12.14 -7.07 4.42
N ARG A 36 12.21 -5.83 3.96
CA ARG A 36 11.44 -4.73 4.53
C ARG A 36 9.95 -5.05 4.51
N SER A 37 9.33 -4.97 5.67
CA SER A 37 7.89 -5.11 5.85
C SER A 37 7.48 -4.39 7.13
N PRO A 38 6.22 -3.89 7.24
CA PRO A 38 5.70 -3.39 8.50
C PRO A 38 5.71 -4.40 9.65
N ILE A 39 5.76 -5.70 9.32
CA ILE A 39 5.84 -6.79 10.30
C ILE A 39 7.29 -7.22 10.62
N THR A 40 8.28 -6.64 9.98
CA THR A 40 9.70 -6.84 10.26
C THR A 40 10.34 -5.56 10.78
N ASP A 41 11.55 -5.64 11.38
CA ASP A 41 12.27 -4.45 11.84
C ASP A 41 13.27 -3.90 10.80
N ILE A 42 13.17 -4.34 9.55
CA ILE A 42 14.01 -3.89 8.44
C ILE A 42 13.42 -2.59 7.86
N LYS A 43 14.21 -1.50 7.88
CA LYS A 43 13.74 -0.15 7.51
C LYS A 43 13.95 0.20 6.04
N HIS A 44 14.89 -0.44 5.34
CA HIS A 44 15.23 -0.17 3.96
C HIS A 44 14.90 -1.36 3.08
N CYS A 45 14.38 -1.11 1.87
CA CYS A 45 14.11 -2.15 0.89
C CYS A 45 15.41 -2.50 0.17
N GLY A 46 15.93 -3.71 0.42
CA GLY A 46 17.03 -4.28 -0.34
C GLY A 46 16.57 -4.83 -1.70
N PRO A 47 17.50 -5.41 -2.50
CA PRO A 47 17.13 -6.11 -3.74
C PRO A 47 16.16 -7.27 -3.44
N CYS A 48 14.94 -7.19 -3.98
CA CYS A 48 13.85 -8.13 -3.76
C CYS A 48 13.33 -8.70 -5.07
N ASP A 49 12.75 -9.89 -4.99
CA ASP A 49 12.08 -10.51 -6.13
C ASP A 49 10.66 -9.94 -6.29
N ILE A 50 9.93 -9.79 -5.18
CA ILE A 50 8.54 -9.32 -5.16
C ILE A 50 8.40 -8.18 -4.15
N GLY A 51 7.87 -7.05 -4.60
CA GLY A 51 7.41 -5.95 -3.75
C GLY A 51 5.89 -5.89 -3.72
N ILE A 52 5.29 -5.78 -2.54
CA ILE A 52 3.84 -5.67 -2.35
C ILE A 52 3.55 -4.34 -1.67
N ILE A 53 2.74 -3.51 -2.31
CA ILE A 53 2.42 -2.16 -1.81
C ILE A 53 0.92 -2.01 -1.63
N GLU A 54 0.50 -1.67 -0.41
CA GLU A 54 -0.84 -1.20 -0.11
C GLU A 54 -0.86 0.31 0.11
N GLY A 55 -2.04 0.90 -0.04
CA GLY A 55 -2.23 2.33 0.17
C GLY A 55 -1.93 3.19 -1.05
N GLY A 56 -2.52 4.38 -1.08
CA GLY A 56 -2.30 5.37 -2.12
C GLY A 56 -1.17 6.35 -1.79
N LEU A 57 -0.95 7.31 -2.67
CA LEU A 57 0.05 8.35 -2.50
C LEU A 57 -0.62 9.63 -2.03
N CYS A 58 -0.39 10.05 -0.78
CA CYS A 58 -0.97 11.26 -0.21
C CYS A 58 0.07 12.33 0.16
N ASN A 59 1.35 11.98 0.18
CA ASN A 59 2.45 12.88 0.51
C ASN A 59 3.74 12.51 -0.23
N ALA A 60 4.75 13.38 -0.14
CA ALA A 60 6.03 13.21 -0.81
C ALA A 60 6.80 11.95 -0.35
N GLU A 61 6.69 11.58 0.94
CA GLU A 61 7.34 10.38 1.48
C GLU A 61 6.76 9.11 0.87
N ASN A 62 5.44 9.04 0.68
CA ASN A 62 4.83 7.91 -0.01
C ASN A 62 5.40 7.71 -1.43
N VAL A 63 5.61 8.81 -2.15
CA VAL A 63 6.23 8.78 -3.49
C VAL A 63 7.66 8.30 -3.43
N HIS A 64 8.43 8.76 -2.43
CA HIS A 64 9.83 8.35 -2.24
C HIS A 64 9.91 6.84 -1.97
N VAL A 65 9.15 6.34 -1.00
CA VAL A 65 9.10 4.90 -0.65
C VAL A 65 8.67 4.05 -1.84
N LEU A 66 7.64 4.48 -2.59
CA LEU A 66 7.20 3.78 -3.78
C LEU A 66 8.31 3.62 -4.83
N ARG A 67 9.06 4.70 -5.08
CA ARG A 67 10.18 4.70 -6.03
C ARG A 67 11.32 3.80 -5.55
N GLU A 68 11.62 3.79 -4.24
CA GLU A 68 12.59 2.88 -3.63
C GLU A 68 12.20 1.42 -3.89
N PHE A 69 10.94 1.06 -3.64
CA PHE A 69 10.43 -0.29 -3.92
C PHE A 69 10.54 -0.65 -5.39
N ARG A 70 10.09 0.26 -6.30
CA ARG A 70 10.18 -0.02 -7.74
C ARG A 70 11.63 -0.22 -8.21
N ALA A 71 12.57 0.50 -7.64
CA ALA A 71 13.98 0.39 -8.00
C ALA A 71 14.61 -0.94 -7.55
N ASN A 72 14.14 -1.49 -6.43
CA ASN A 72 14.74 -2.66 -5.79
C ASN A 72 14.00 -3.97 -6.06
N CYS A 73 12.72 -3.93 -6.44
CA CYS A 73 11.91 -5.13 -6.68
C CYS A 73 11.83 -5.47 -8.17
N LYS A 74 11.99 -6.75 -8.51
CA LYS A 74 11.82 -7.23 -9.89
C LYS A 74 10.36 -7.14 -10.33
N ILE A 75 9.45 -7.61 -9.46
CA ILE A 75 8.00 -7.59 -9.64
C ILE A 75 7.41 -6.66 -8.58
N LEU A 76 6.50 -5.76 -8.98
CA LEU A 76 5.77 -4.88 -8.08
C LEU A 76 4.28 -5.14 -8.16
N ILE A 77 3.67 -5.40 -7.01
CA ILE A 77 2.24 -5.72 -6.87
C ILE A 77 1.55 -4.57 -6.11
N ALA A 78 0.48 -4.05 -6.69
CA ALA A 78 -0.47 -3.18 -6.01
C ALA A 78 -1.56 -4.03 -5.35
N ILE A 79 -1.69 -3.95 -4.01
CA ILE A 79 -2.70 -4.68 -3.27
C ILE A 79 -3.74 -3.73 -2.68
N GLY A 80 -5.01 -4.05 -2.91
CA GLY A 80 -6.16 -3.33 -2.38
C GLY A 80 -6.53 -2.05 -3.14
N ALA A 81 -7.76 -1.61 -2.95
CA ALA A 81 -8.34 -0.46 -3.66
C ALA A 81 -7.53 0.83 -3.51
N CYS A 82 -6.95 1.07 -2.33
CA CYS A 82 -6.17 2.29 -2.09
C CYS A 82 -4.95 2.42 -3.01
N ALA A 83 -4.21 1.32 -3.23
CA ALA A 83 -3.07 1.29 -4.12
C ALA A 83 -3.49 1.36 -5.61
N ILE A 84 -4.63 0.77 -5.95
CA ILE A 84 -5.09 0.56 -7.34
C ILE A 84 -5.82 1.77 -7.89
N ASN A 85 -6.71 2.40 -7.11
CA ASN A 85 -7.56 3.52 -7.57
C ASN A 85 -7.66 4.68 -6.57
N GLY A 86 -6.82 4.67 -5.51
CA GLY A 86 -6.84 5.67 -4.46
C GLY A 86 -7.79 5.36 -3.31
N GLY A 87 -8.78 4.49 -3.50
CA GLY A 87 -9.71 4.00 -2.48
C GLY A 87 -10.34 5.08 -1.60
N LEU A 88 -10.50 4.76 -0.33
CA LEU A 88 -11.03 5.67 0.69
C LEU A 88 -10.20 6.97 0.85
N PRO A 89 -8.85 6.93 0.88
CA PRO A 89 -8.04 8.15 0.96
C PRO A 89 -8.31 9.15 -0.17
N ALA A 90 -8.65 8.68 -1.38
CA ALA A 90 -8.93 9.55 -2.53
C ALA A 90 -10.29 10.27 -2.46
N GLN A 91 -11.15 9.95 -1.49
CA GLN A 91 -12.40 10.69 -1.29
C GLN A 91 -12.16 12.18 -0.99
N ARG A 92 -11.02 12.51 -0.38
CA ARG A 92 -10.62 13.91 -0.17
C ARG A 92 -10.34 14.68 -1.46
N ASN A 93 -10.17 14.00 -2.58
CA ASN A 93 -9.80 14.64 -3.85
C ASN A 93 -10.86 15.60 -4.43
N HIS A 94 -12.07 15.60 -3.86
CA HIS A 94 -13.14 16.54 -4.18
C HIS A 94 -12.97 17.91 -3.52
N LEU A 95 -12.11 18.00 -2.49
CA LEU A 95 -11.83 19.20 -1.74
C LEU A 95 -10.42 19.73 -2.06
N SER A 96 -10.19 21.03 -1.90
CA SER A 96 -8.83 21.55 -1.98
C SER A 96 -8.05 21.19 -0.71
N LEU A 97 -6.75 20.93 -0.87
CA LEU A 97 -5.88 20.62 0.26
C LEU A 97 -5.91 21.75 1.30
N SER A 98 -5.87 23.01 0.86
CA SER A 98 -5.93 24.18 1.74
C SER A 98 -7.21 24.22 2.57
N THR A 99 -8.36 23.91 1.97
CA THR A 99 -9.65 23.84 2.69
C THR A 99 -9.61 22.78 3.78
N ILE A 100 -9.11 21.58 3.45
CA ILE A 100 -9.01 20.48 4.42
C ILE A 100 -8.10 20.83 5.59
N LEU A 101 -6.92 21.40 5.29
CA LEU A 101 -5.97 21.79 6.33
C LEU A 101 -6.52 22.88 7.24
N GLU A 102 -7.21 23.87 6.67
CA GLU A 102 -7.85 24.94 7.42
C GLU A 102 -8.96 24.40 8.33
N GLU A 103 -9.84 23.54 7.81
CA GLU A 103 -10.93 22.95 8.61
C GLU A 103 -10.42 22.07 9.75
N VAL A 104 -9.40 21.25 9.49
CA VAL A 104 -8.92 20.26 10.47
C VAL A 104 -8.02 20.90 11.53
N TYR A 105 -7.14 21.81 11.14
CA TYR A 105 -6.09 22.30 12.03
C TYR A 105 -6.32 23.70 12.58
N HIS A 106 -7.24 24.47 11.98
CA HIS A 106 -7.47 25.85 12.37
C HIS A 106 -8.92 26.11 12.81
N ALA A 107 -9.91 25.64 12.04
CA ALA A 107 -11.32 25.92 12.28
C ALA A 107 -12.08 24.81 13.00
N GLN A 108 -11.46 23.71 13.39
CA GLN A 108 -12.11 22.58 14.08
C GLN A 108 -12.73 23.03 15.40
N HIS A 109 -14.01 22.67 15.63
CA HIS A 109 -14.70 22.98 16.87
C HIS A 109 -13.96 22.39 18.09
N GLY A 110 -13.70 23.24 19.07
CA GLY A 110 -12.99 22.86 20.30
C GLY A 110 -11.47 23.07 20.26
N LEU A 111 -10.90 23.47 19.12
CA LEU A 111 -9.51 23.90 19.07
C LEU A 111 -9.36 25.29 19.68
N VAL A 112 -8.34 25.47 20.51
CA VAL A 112 -7.87 26.76 21.00
C VAL A 112 -6.49 26.99 20.40
N ASP A 113 -6.28 28.12 19.72
CA ASP A 113 -5.03 28.48 19.06
C ASP A 113 -4.54 27.42 18.05
N GLY A 114 -5.48 26.87 17.24
CA GLY A 114 -5.15 25.92 16.18
C GLY A 114 -4.22 26.53 15.13
N PHE A 115 -3.30 25.73 14.60
CA PHE A 115 -2.42 26.14 13.51
C PHE A 115 -2.14 24.96 12.57
N ILE A 116 -1.93 25.26 11.29
CA ILE A 116 -1.55 24.25 10.29
C ILE A 116 -0.08 23.87 10.54
N PRO A 117 0.22 22.58 10.86
CA PRO A 117 1.60 22.14 11.09
C PRO A 117 2.48 22.40 9.86
N ASN A 118 3.64 23.00 10.09
CA ASN A 118 4.61 23.32 9.04
C ASN A 118 6.03 23.09 9.58
N ASP A 119 6.39 21.85 9.79
CA ASP A 119 7.70 21.43 10.25
C ASP A 119 8.47 20.75 9.10
N PRO A 120 9.77 21.02 8.92
CA PRO A 120 10.59 20.36 7.88
C PRO A 120 10.62 18.83 7.96
N GLU A 121 10.36 18.24 9.13
CA GLU A 121 10.28 16.78 9.31
C GLU A 121 8.96 16.18 8.82
N LEU A 122 7.93 17.02 8.59
CA LEU A 122 6.66 16.55 8.06
C LEU A 122 6.73 16.41 6.54
N PRO A 123 6.35 15.27 5.99
CA PRO A 123 6.33 15.08 4.53
C PRO A 123 5.27 16.00 3.91
N LEU A 124 5.65 16.68 2.83
CA LEU A 124 4.74 17.56 2.10
C LEU A 124 3.53 16.79 1.57
N PRO A 125 2.29 17.17 1.93
CA PRO A 125 1.10 16.55 1.39
C PRO A 125 0.95 16.85 -0.10
N LEU A 126 0.44 15.88 -0.87
CA LEU A 126 0.05 16.08 -2.26
C LEU A 126 -1.33 16.72 -2.33
N ASP A 127 -1.59 17.50 -3.37
CA ASP A 127 -2.91 18.13 -3.58
C ASP A 127 -4.03 17.08 -3.68
N LYS A 128 -3.70 15.93 -4.28
CA LYS A 128 -4.60 14.79 -4.43
C LYS A 128 -3.94 13.50 -3.98
N VAL A 129 -4.76 12.53 -3.62
CA VAL A 129 -4.31 11.15 -3.44
C VAL A 129 -4.30 10.46 -4.80
N HIS A 130 -3.19 9.82 -5.12
CA HIS A 130 -2.99 9.12 -6.38
C HIS A 130 -2.83 7.61 -6.17
N PRO A 131 -3.31 6.77 -7.10
CA PRO A 131 -2.94 5.37 -7.14
C PRO A 131 -1.47 5.22 -7.54
N ILE A 132 -0.84 4.12 -7.12
CA ILE A 132 0.61 3.97 -7.26
C ILE A 132 1.07 3.82 -8.71
N HIS A 133 0.23 3.28 -9.59
CA HIS A 133 0.56 3.06 -11.00
C HIS A 133 0.67 4.37 -11.82
N GLU A 134 0.19 5.50 -11.30
CA GLU A 134 0.39 6.81 -11.95
C GLU A 134 1.84 7.31 -11.82
N VAL A 135 2.61 6.76 -10.88
CA VAL A 135 4.00 7.21 -10.61
C VAL A 135 5.04 6.18 -11.03
N VAL A 136 4.76 4.88 -10.89
CA VAL A 136 5.66 3.80 -11.29
C VAL A 136 4.92 2.70 -12.04
N LYS A 137 5.67 1.91 -12.82
CA LYS A 137 5.12 0.70 -13.42
C LYS A 137 4.79 -0.33 -12.34
N VAL A 138 3.55 -0.79 -12.31
CA VAL A 138 3.07 -1.91 -11.51
C VAL A 138 2.90 -3.12 -12.43
N ASP A 139 3.33 -4.29 -11.96
CA ASP A 139 3.31 -5.50 -12.77
C ASP A 139 2.01 -6.30 -12.55
N TYR A 140 1.52 -6.36 -11.30
CA TYR A 140 0.26 -7.07 -10.95
C TYR A 140 -0.60 -6.29 -9.98
N PHE A 141 -1.90 -6.61 -9.99
CA PHE A 141 -2.90 -5.98 -9.13
C PHE A 141 -3.71 -7.05 -8.40
N ILE A 142 -3.87 -6.90 -7.08
CA ILE A 142 -4.75 -7.73 -6.26
C ILE A 142 -5.89 -6.84 -5.76
N PRO A 143 -7.04 -6.82 -6.45
CA PRO A 143 -8.16 -5.94 -6.09
C PRO A 143 -8.91 -6.45 -4.85
N GLY A 144 -9.47 -5.52 -4.09
CA GLY A 144 -10.27 -5.77 -2.89
C GLY A 144 -10.15 -4.62 -1.90
N CYS A 145 -11.00 -4.62 -0.85
CA CYS A 145 -10.92 -3.62 0.22
C CYS A 145 -11.30 -4.24 1.59
N PRO A 146 -10.41 -5.11 2.12
CA PRO A 146 -9.19 -5.67 1.51
C PRO A 146 -9.49 -6.83 0.56
N PRO A 147 -8.51 -7.32 -0.23
CA PRO A 147 -8.66 -8.59 -0.93
C PRO A 147 -8.67 -9.75 0.06
N SER A 148 -9.30 -10.86 -0.32
CA SER A 148 -9.34 -12.05 0.52
C SER A 148 -7.96 -12.70 0.67
N GLY A 149 -7.70 -13.38 1.79
CA GLY A 149 -6.50 -14.18 2.00
C GLY A 149 -6.29 -15.22 0.89
N ASP A 150 -7.37 -15.80 0.34
CA ASP A 150 -7.30 -16.75 -0.77
C ASP A 150 -6.82 -16.11 -2.07
N ALA A 151 -7.25 -14.89 -2.39
CA ALA A 151 -6.76 -14.15 -3.54
C ALA A 151 -5.26 -13.85 -3.42
N ILE A 152 -4.83 -13.41 -2.24
CA ILE A 152 -3.42 -13.13 -1.94
C ILE A 152 -2.59 -14.40 -2.07
N TRP A 153 -3.02 -15.48 -1.43
CA TRP A 153 -2.37 -16.79 -1.49
C TRP A 153 -2.19 -17.28 -2.92
N LYS A 154 -3.27 -17.20 -3.71
CA LYS A 154 -3.26 -17.62 -5.12
C LYS A 154 -2.21 -16.87 -5.93
N VAL A 155 -2.20 -15.53 -5.85
CA VAL A 155 -1.24 -14.70 -6.59
C VAL A 155 0.20 -15.00 -6.17
N LEU A 156 0.48 -15.06 -4.88
CA LEU A 156 1.82 -15.32 -4.38
C LEU A 156 2.33 -16.71 -4.77
N THR A 157 1.51 -17.74 -4.62
CA THR A 157 1.92 -19.12 -4.97
C THR A 157 2.10 -19.33 -6.47
N ASP A 158 1.31 -18.65 -7.32
CA ASP A 158 1.52 -18.68 -8.76
C ASP A 158 2.86 -18.03 -9.13
N LEU A 159 3.14 -16.82 -8.62
CA LEU A 159 4.40 -16.12 -8.88
C LEU A 159 5.63 -16.91 -8.37
N ILE A 160 5.55 -17.47 -7.16
CA ILE A 160 6.62 -18.31 -6.59
C ILE A 160 6.88 -19.53 -7.48
N SER A 161 5.84 -20.09 -8.08
CA SER A 161 5.93 -21.25 -8.98
C SER A 161 6.28 -20.87 -10.43
N GLY A 162 6.51 -19.59 -10.72
CA GLY A 162 6.80 -19.09 -12.06
C GLY A 162 5.60 -19.11 -13.02
N ARG A 163 4.39 -19.17 -12.48
CA ARG A 163 3.16 -19.08 -13.26
C ARG A 163 2.63 -17.65 -13.30
N GLU A 164 1.93 -17.31 -14.38
CA GLU A 164 1.18 -16.05 -14.48
C GLU A 164 -0.02 -16.12 -13.53
N PRO A 165 -0.19 -15.14 -12.61
CA PRO A 165 -1.33 -15.15 -11.70
C PRO A 165 -2.63 -14.83 -12.43
N GLU A 166 -3.65 -15.67 -12.25
CA GLU A 166 -5.00 -15.46 -12.74
C GLU A 166 -5.99 -15.49 -11.57
N LEU A 167 -6.63 -14.35 -11.31
CA LEU A 167 -7.72 -14.23 -10.34
C LEU A 167 -9.06 -14.44 -11.05
N GLY A 168 -9.74 -15.55 -10.74
CA GLY A 168 -11.11 -15.77 -11.17
C GLY A 168 -12.09 -14.83 -10.44
N HIS A 169 -13.26 -14.61 -11.06
CA HIS A 169 -14.30 -13.72 -10.50
C HIS A 169 -14.69 -14.04 -9.04
N GLY A 170 -14.60 -15.30 -8.63
CA GLY A 170 -14.92 -15.72 -7.26
C GLY A 170 -13.89 -15.32 -6.19
N LEU A 171 -12.73 -14.76 -6.60
CA LEU A 171 -11.68 -14.30 -5.69
C LEU A 171 -11.57 -12.76 -5.65
N ILE A 172 -12.38 -12.06 -6.44
CA ILE A 172 -12.38 -10.59 -6.51
C ILE A 172 -13.60 -10.06 -5.79
N HIS A 173 -13.39 -9.49 -4.61
CA HIS A 173 -14.41 -8.88 -3.78
C HIS A 173 -14.00 -7.47 -3.40
N TYR A 174 -14.99 -6.56 -3.28
CA TYR A 174 -14.78 -5.16 -2.89
C TYR A 174 -15.64 -4.76 -1.68
N ASP A 175 -16.35 -5.71 -1.10
CA ASP A 175 -17.26 -5.58 0.03
C ASP A 175 -16.67 -6.12 1.33
#